data_9f0e3e7828fd1362fbbd930576690900
#
_entry.id   9f0e3e7828fd1362fbbd930576690900
#
_cell.length_a   1.000
_cell.length_b   1.000
_cell.length_c   1.000
_cell.angle_alpha   90.00
_cell.angle_beta   90.00
_cell.angle_gamma   90.00
#
_symmetry.space_group_name_H-M   'P 1'
#
loop_
_entity.id
_entity.type
_entity.pdbx_description
1 polymer ?
#
loop_
_entity_poly.entity_id
_entity_poly.type
_entity_poly.pdbx_seq_one_letter_code
_entity_poly.pdbx_strand_id
1 'polypeptide(L)'
;MALKDDFDVSIGNDPDYDRHGIVTPDGLMNPNHFLAVAIDYLLKHRDWNETVEIGKTLVSSSMIDKVAARNNRKVKEVPVGFKWFVEGLSKGKLAFGGEESAGAAFLRFDGSVWCTDKDGFIMGLLAAEILAVTGKTPSALYKELEQEFGSPIYKRLDAPASSGQKSRLKALSASDVKADTLAGEPILQKLTHAPGNDAAIGGLKVVTENGWFAARPSGTEDIYKIYLESFKGEEHLALLEKEAKKLVDSVIS
;
A
#
# COMPACT_ATOMS: atom_id res chain seq x y z
N MET A 1 -19.36 12.74 5.72
CA MET A 1 -18.66 13.89 5.08
C MET A 1 -19.32 15.25 5.37
N ALA A 2 -20.66 15.34 5.48
CA ALA A 2 -21.35 16.64 5.70
C ALA A 2 -20.96 17.35 7.01
N LEU A 3 -20.60 16.60 8.06
CA LEU A 3 -20.23 17.11 9.38
C LEU A 3 -18.72 17.03 9.67
N LYS A 4 -17.88 16.91 8.64
CA LYS A 4 -16.43 16.71 8.83
C LYS A 4 -15.73 17.87 9.59
N ASP A 5 -16.27 19.07 9.49
CA ASP A 5 -15.71 20.26 10.14
C ASP A 5 -16.17 20.42 11.60
N ASP A 6 -17.12 19.59 12.07
CA ASP A 6 -17.60 19.56 13.45
C ASP A 6 -16.76 18.64 14.34
N PHE A 7 -15.88 17.83 13.78
CA PHE A 7 -15.07 16.83 14.47
C PHE A 7 -13.64 16.80 13.95
N ASP A 8 -12.69 16.63 14.84
CA ASP A 8 -11.26 16.49 14.46
C ASP A 8 -10.98 15.19 13.70
N VAL A 9 -11.66 14.08 14.09
CA VAL A 9 -11.59 12.78 13.46
C VAL A 9 -12.96 12.11 13.48
N SER A 10 -13.38 11.57 12.36
CA SER A 10 -14.54 10.67 12.26
C SER A 10 -14.10 9.33 11.67
N ILE A 11 -14.70 8.26 12.16
CA ILE A 11 -14.31 6.88 11.84
C ILE A 11 -15.50 6.17 11.19
N GLY A 12 -15.23 5.43 10.13
CA GLY A 12 -16.21 4.55 9.48
C GLY A 12 -15.62 3.18 9.19
N ASN A 13 -16.49 2.19 9.09
CA ASN A 13 -16.13 0.83 8.69
C ASN A 13 -17.06 0.37 7.58
N ASP A 14 -16.65 -0.65 6.83
CA ASP A 14 -17.51 -1.38 5.92
C ASP A 14 -18.41 -2.40 6.68
N PRO A 15 -19.34 -3.08 5.99
CA PRO A 15 -20.36 -3.90 6.66
C PRO A 15 -19.83 -5.06 7.51
N ASP A 16 -18.66 -5.61 7.20
CA ASP A 16 -18.01 -6.70 7.93
C ASP A 16 -16.88 -6.20 8.86
N TYR A 17 -16.70 -4.87 8.95
CA TYR A 17 -15.81 -4.18 9.90
C TYR A 17 -14.34 -4.53 9.77
N ASP A 18 -13.93 -5.08 8.63
CA ASP A 18 -12.52 -5.45 8.38
C ASP A 18 -11.69 -4.31 7.77
N ARG A 19 -12.33 -3.22 7.32
CA ARG A 19 -11.72 -2.02 6.75
C ARG A 19 -12.09 -0.77 7.53
N HIS A 20 -11.22 0.23 7.39
CA HIS A 20 -11.40 1.52 8.05
C HIS A 20 -11.57 2.65 7.05
N GLY A 21 -12.30 3.69 7.46
CA GLY A 21 -12.32 4.99 6.80
C GLY A 21 -12.03 6.07 7.84
N ILE A 22 -11.01 6.85 7.62
CA ILE A 22 -10.63 7.96 8.51
C ILE A 22 -10.95 9.27 7.82
N VAL A 23 -11.81 10.07 8.45
CA VAL A 23 -12.21 11.40 7.96
C VAL A 23 -11.67 12.45 8.94
N THR A 24 -11.02 13.46 8.40
CA THR A 24 -10.53 14.63 9.12
C THR A 24 -11.16 15.89 8.51
N PRO A 25 -10.95 17.09 9.04
CA PRO A 25 -11.38 18.32 8.36
C PRO A 25 -10.91 18.44 6.91
N ASP A 26 -9.74 17.86 6.57
CA ASP A 26 -9.26 17.79 5.18
C ASP A 26 -10.07 16.82 4.28
N GLY A 27 -10.94 15.99 4.85
CA GLY A 27 -11.78 15.04 4.15
C GLY A 27 -11.43 13.58 4.46
N LEU A 28 -11.93 12.65 3.63
CA LEU A 28 -11.63 11.22 3.74
C LEU A 28 -10.17 10.98 3.32
N MET A 29 -9.39 10.43 4.23
CA MET A 29 -8.01 10.08 3.95
C MET A 29 -7.92 8.90 2.96
N ASN A 30 -6.95 8.98 2.05
CA ASN A 30 -6.56 7.80 1.28
C ASN A 30 -6.02 6.74 2.25
N PRO A 31 -6.43 5.46 2.12
CA PRO A 31 -5.93 4.39 3.00
C PRO A 31 -4.41 4.30 3.05
N ASN A 32 -3.71 4.44 1.93
CA ASN A 32 -2.24 4.45 1.90
C ASN A 32 -1.64 5.55 2.79
N HIS A 33 -2.29 6.72 2.84
CA HIS A 33 -1.83 7.84 3.67
C HIS A 33 -1.98 7.51 5.15
N PHE A 34 -3.15 6.97 5.53
CA PHE A 34 -3.36 6.59 6.92
C PHE A 34 -2.48 5.40 7.35
N LEU A 35 -2.25 4.41 6.47
CA LEU A 35 -1.32 3.31 6.76
C LEU A 35 0.09 3.84 7.06
N ALA A 36 0.60 4.78 6.27
CA ALA A 36 1.93 5.37 6.50
C ALA A 36 2.01 6.11 7.84
N VAL A 37 0.98 6.92 8.18
CA VAL A 37 0.88 7.61 9.47
C VAL A 37 0.77 6.63 10.62
N ALA A 38 -0.09 5.61 10.50
CA ALA A 38 -0.27 4.58 11.52
C ALA A 38 1.04 3.84 11.82
N ILE A 39 1.77 3.44 10.78
CA ILE A 39 3.06 2.76 10.92
C ILE A 39 4.08 3.69 11.61
N ASP A 40 4.19 4.93 11.16
CA ASP A 40 5.12 5.90 11.76
C ASP A 40 4.83 6.14 13.23
N TYR A 41 3.56 6.36 13.55
CA TYR A 41 3.13 6.58 14.92
C TYR A 41 3.40 5.35 15.80
N LEU A 42 2.99 4.16 15.36
CA LEU A 42 3.17 2.93 16.11
C LEU A 42 4.65 2.65 16.38
N LEU A 43 5.52 2.82 15.39
CA LEU A 43 6.96 2.58 15.55
C LEU A 43 7.64 3.57 16.53
N LYS A 44 7.03 4.74 16.76
CA LYS A 44 7.52 5.75 17.72
C LYS A 44 6.92 5.58 19.12
N HIS A 45 5.76 4.93 19.25
CA HIS A 45 4.98 4.88 20.49
C HIS A 45 4.73 3.47 21.02
N ARG A 46 5.39 2.46 20.44
CA ARG A 46 5.34 1.07 20.91
C ARG A 46 6.76 0.57 21.12
N ASP A 47 6.98 -0.06 22.25
CA ASP A 47 8.29 -0.67 22.58
C ASP A 47 8.38 -2.08 21.99
N TRP A 48 8.23 -2.16 20.67
CA TRP A 48 8.32 -3.43 19.94
C TRP A 48 9.77 -3.80 19.64
N ASN A 49 10.04 -5.11 19.62
CA ASN A 49 11.35 -5.63 19.25
C ASN A 49 11.83 -5.00 17.92
N GLU A 50 13.10 -4.59 17.87
CA GLU A 50 13.71 -3.95 16.70
C GLU A 50 13.74 -4.83 15.44
N THR A 51 13.62 -6.16 15.60
CA THR A 51 13.64 -7.12 14.49
C THR A 51 12.30 -7.32 13.80
N VAL A 52 11.20 -6.76 14.34
CA VAL A 52 9.89 -6.89 13.69
C VAL A 52 9.83 -6.11 12.38
N GLU A 53 9.16 -6.68 11.40
CA GLU A 53 9.00 -6.14 10.06
C GLU A 53 7.65 -5.46 9.89
N ILE A 54 7.53 -4.62 8.86
CA ILE A 54 6.29 -4.00 8.42
C ILE A 54 5.80 -4.71 7.16
N GLY A 55 4.60 -5.30 7.23
CA GLY A 55 3.94 -5.95 6.10
C GLY A 55 3.14 -4.98 5.25
N LYS A 56 3.36 -4.98 3.93
CA LYS A 56 2.52 -4.28 2.95
C LYS A 56 2.28 -5.13 1.71
N THR A 57 1.21 -4.83 0.97
CA THR A 57 1.02 -5.42 -0.36
C THR A 57 1.89 -4.72 -1.40
N LEU A 58 2.20 -5.42 -2.49
CA LEU A 58 3.01 -4.88 -3.59
C LEU A 58 2.36 -3.66 -4.30
N VAL A 59 1.08 -3.42 -4.07
CA VAL A 59 0.33 -2.29 -4.64
C VAL A 59 0.07 -1.17 -3.62
N SER A 60 0.55 -1.32 -2.39
CA SER A 60 0.53 -0.25 -1.38
C SER A 60 1.63 0.79 -1.65
N SER A 61 1.44 2.01 -1.15
CA SER A 61 2.35 3.13 -1.37
C SER A 61 3.79 2.87 -0.91
N SER A 62 4.75 3.37 -1.68
CA SER A 62 6.18 3.41 -1.30
C SER A 62 6.48 4.41 -0.18
N MET A 63 5.54 5.25 0.22
CA MET A 63 5.66 6.06 1.44
C MET A 63 5.88 5.16 2.66
N ILE A 64 5.26 3.97 2.69
CA ILE A 64 5.45 2.98 3.76
C ILE A 64 6.90 2.52 3.84
N ASP A 65 7.57 2.31 2.68
CA ASP A 65 8.99 1.91 2.64
C ASP A 65 9.89 2.99 3.24
N LYS A 66 9.62 4.26 2.87
CA LYS A 66 10.37 5.42 3.37
C LYS A 66 10.20 5.59 4.89
N VAL A 67 8.97 5.45 5.39
CA VAL A 67 8.66 5.49 6.83
C VAL A 67 9.34 4.35 7.58
N ALA A 68 9.25 3.12 7.07
CA ALA A 68 9.90 1.96 7.68
C ALA A 68 11.42 2.12 7.74
N ALA A 69 12.03 2.56 6.63
CA ALA A 69 13.48 2.80 6.54
C ALA A 69 13.96 3.86 7.54
N ARG A 70 13.24 4.98 7.68
CA ARG A 70 13.54 6.03 8.68
C ARG A 70 13.53 5.47 10.11
N ASN A 71 12.63 4.54 10.39
CA ASN A 71 12.50 3.90 11.69
C ASN A 71 13.37 2.62 11.82
N ASN A 72 14.33 2.39 10.91
CA ASN A 72 15.20 1.22 10.89
C ASN A 72 14.45 -0.12 10.86
N ARG A 73 13.31 -0.17 10.17
CA ARG A 73 12.50 -1.38 10.00
C ARG A 73 12.56 -1.89 8.57
N LYS A 74 12.52 -3.21 8.42
CA LYS A 74 12.40 -3.86 7.13
C LYS A 74 10.93 -3.92 6.70
N VAL A 75 10.71 -3.81 5.40
CA VAL A 75 9.40 -4.03 4.79
C VAL A 75 9.34 -5.43 4.22
N LYS A 76 8.28 -6.14 4.55
CA LYS A 76 7.89 -7.41 3.94
C LYS A 76 6.80 -7.13 2.89
N GLU A 77 7.22 -6.88 1.66
CA GLU A 77 6.30 -6.68 0.53
C GLU A 77 5.81 -8.03 -0.01
N VAL A 78 4.49 -8.24 -0.01
CA VAL A 78 3.84 -9.53 -0.36
C VAL A 78 2.79 -9.33 -1.47
N PRO A 79 2.30 -10.41 -2.13
CA PRO A 79 1.17 -10.29 -3.06
C PRO A 79 -0.09 -9.73 -2.36
N VAL A 80 -1.03 -9.22 -3.14
CA VAL A 80 -2.34 -8.78 -2.62
C VAL A 80 -3.06 -9.93 -1.93
N GLY A 81 -3.59 -9.66 -0.75
CA GLY A 81 -4.34 -10.59 0.09
C GLY A 81 -3.79 -10.70 1.50
N PHE A 82 -4.63 -10.43 2.48
CA PHE A 82 -4.25 -10.36 3.90
C PHE A 82 -3.65 -11.67 4.45
N LYS A 83 -4.03 -12.82 3.85
CA LYS A 83 -3.50 -14.15 4.20
C LYS A 83 -1.97 -14.23 4.28
N TRP A 84 -1.27 -13.37 3.53
CA TRP A 84 0.20 -13.35 3.51
C TRP A 84 0.84 -12.75 4.75
N PHE A 85 0.06 -12.02 5.57
CA PHE A 85 0.51 -11.45 6.84
C PHE A 85 0.25 -12.38 8.03
N VAL A 86 -0.68 -13.35 7.91
CA VAL A 86 -1.15 -14.23 8.99
C VAL A 86 0.00 -14.88 9.74
N GLU A 87 0.94 -15.54 9.04
CA GLU A 87 2.06 -16.20 9.68
C GLU A 87 2.98 -15.21 10.42
N GLY A 88 3.26 -14.06 9.82
CA GLY A 88 4.12 -13.04 10.42
C GLY A 88 3.50 -12.44 11.67
N LEU A 89 2.21 -12.08 11.60
CA LEU A 89 1.45 -11.56 12.73
C LEU A 89 1.34 -12.60 13.86
N SER A 90 0.95 -13.84 13.54
CA SER A 90 0.77 -14.91 14.55
C SER A 90 2.05 -15.26 15.29
N LYS A 91 3.20 -15.05 14.67
CA LYS A 91 4.52 -15.30 15.27
C LYS A 91 5.17 -14.05 15.87
N GLY A 92 4.48 -12.92 15.87
CA GLY A 92 5.05 -11.62 16.32
C GLY A 92 6.27 -11.17 15.52
N LYS A 93 6.41 -11.64 14.27
CA LYS A 93 7.48 -11.21 13.33
C LYS A 93 7.11 -9.99 12.52
N LEU A 94 5.81 -9.77 12.27
CA LEU A 94 5.28 -8.55 11.69
C LEU A 94 4.65 -7.71 12.81
N ALA A 95 5.09 -6.47 12.93
CA ALA A 95 4.47 -5.50 13.83
C ALA A 95 3.14 -4.97 13.27
N PHE A 96 3.07 -4.89 11.96
CA PHE A 96 1.94 -4.35 11.20
C PHE A 96 1.79 -5.12 9.88
N GLY A 97 0.55 -5.35 9.46
CA GLY A 97 0.22 -5.82 8.12
C GLY A 97 -0.92 -4.97 7.56
N GLY A 98 -0.74 -4.38 6.37
CA GLY A 98 -1.76 -3.50 5.79
C GLY A 98 -1.87 -3.58 4.28
N GLU A 99 -3.08 -3.31 3.80
CA GLU A 99 -3.45 -3.28 2.39
C GLU A 99 -3.99 -1.90 1.99
N GLU A 100 -3.72 -1.48 0.77
CA GLU A 100 -4.24 -0.24 0.20
C GLU A 100 -5.78 -0.17 0.15
N SER A 101 -6.42 -1.31 0.34
CA SER A 101 -7.88 -1.45 0.44
C SER A 101 -8.45 -1.06 1.81
N ALA A 102 -7.62 -0.52 2.71
CA ALA A 102 -7.93 -0.11 4.08
C ALA A 102 -8.09 -1.25 5.11
N GLY A 103 -7.63 -2.46 4.79
CA GLY A 103 -7.54 -3.55 5.76
C GLY A 103 -6.18 -3.55 6.45
N ALA A 104 -6.14 -3.61 7.78
CA ALA A 104 -4.89 -3.71 8.52
C ALA A 104 -5.06 -4.36 9.89
N ALA A 105 -3.95 -4.87 10.44
CA ALA A 105 -3.82 -5.31 11.82
C ALA A 105 -2.39 -5.06 12.32
N PHE A 106 -2.23 -4.93 13.63
CA PHE A 106 -0.93 -4.67 14.26
C PHE A 106 -0.85 -5.33 15.65
N LEU A 107 0.35 -5.43 16.19
CA LEU A 107 0.61 -6.01 17.50
C LEU A 107 0.10 -5.12 18.64
N ARG A 108 -0.16 -5.72 19.79
CA ARG A 108 -0.49 -5.01 21.03
C ARG A 108 0.70 -4.19 21.54
N PHE A 109 0.48 -3.41 22.59
CA PHE A 109 1.52 -2.60 23.25
C PHE A 109 2.74 -3.39 23.68
N ASP A 110 2.54 -4.59 24.21
CA ASP A 110 3.57 -5.49 24.69
C ASP A 110 4.22 -6.35 23.59
N GLY A 111 3.87 -6.11 22.32
CA GLY A 111 4.35 -6.90 21.18
C GLY A 111 3.67 -8.25 21.00
N SER A 112 2.68 -8.59 21.84
CA SER A 112 1.89 -9.80 21.64
C SER A 112 0.88 -9.64 20.49
N VAL A 113 0.43 -10.78 19.95
CA VAL A 113 -0.51 -10.82 18.84
C VAL A 113 -1.88 -10.29 19.27
N TRP A 114 -2.42 -9.34 18.52
CA TRP A 114 -3.82 -8.94 18.66
C TRP A 114 -4.74 -9.89 17.89
N CYS A 115 -4.63 -9.86 16.58
CA CYS A 115 -5.36 -10.75 15.66
C CYS A 115 -4.51 -11.07 14.43
N THR A 116 -4.96 -12.01 13.63
CA THR A 116 -4.29 -12.42 12.38
C THR A 116 -5.11 -12.11 11.15
N ASP A 117 -6.19 -11.37 11.30
CA ASP A 117 -7.01 -10.82 10.21
C ASP A 117 -7.14 -9.31 10.34
N LYS A 118 -7.71 -8.68 9.33
CA LYS A 118 -7.97 -7.24 9.28
C LYS A 118 -8.95 -6.83 10.38
N ASP A 119 -8.67 -5.72 11.03
CA ASP A 119 -9.51 -5.16 12.08
C ASP A 119 -9.68 -3.66 11.89
N GLY A 120 -10.84 -3.26 11.36
CA GLY A 120 -11.15 -1.86 11.11
C GLY A 120 -11.37 -1.07 12.40
N PHE A 121 -11.80 -1.71 13.49
CA PHE A 121 -12.01 -1.03 14.78
C PHE A 121 -10.70 -0.53 15.38
N ILE A 122 -9.65 -1.38 15.41
CA ILE A 122 -8.37 -0.94 15.99
C ILE A 122 -7.73 0.18 15.19
N MET A 123 -7.95 0.21 13.87
CA MET A 123 -7.46 1.31 13.03
C MET A 123 -8.19 2.62 13.33
N GLY A 124 -9.49 2.58 13.57
CA GLY A 124 -10.26 3.73 14.01
C GLY A 124 -9.82 4.21 15.41
N LEU A 125 -9.66 3.30 16.37
CA LEU A 125 -9.16 3.63 17.70
C LEU A 125 -7.75 4.21 17.66
N LEU A 126 -6.89 3.69 16.75
CA LEU A 126 -5.56 4.25 16.53
C LEU A 126 -5.60 5.69 16.01
N ALA A 127 -6.54 6.02 15.13
CA ALA A 127 -6.70 7.40 14.66
C ALA A 127 -7.08 8.37 15.81
N ALA A 128 -7.95 7.92 16.73
CA ALA A 128 -8.30 8.67 17.93
C ALA A 128 -7.10 8.79 18.90
N GLU A 129 -6.34 7.71 19.09
CA GLU A 129 -5.12 7.72 19.91
C GLU A 129 -4.07 8.70 19.35
N ILE A 130 -3.84 8.67 18.02
CA ILE A 130 -2.93 9.60 17.36
C ILE A 130 -3.30 11.05 17.68
N LEU A 131 -4.57 11.42 17.52
CA LEU A 131 -5.05 12.76 17.85
C LEU A 131 -4.85 13.10 19.33
N ALA A 132 -5.23 12.21 20.23
CA ALA A 132 -5.16 12.44 21.67
C ALA A 132 -3.72 12.60 22.17
N VAL A 133 -2.77 11.84 21.61
CA VAL A 133 -1.37 11.86 22.06
C VAL A 133 -0.58 12.97 21.40
N THR A 134 -0.81 13.23 20.10
CA THR A 134 0.01 14.19 19.35
C THR A 134 -0.61 15.60 19.26
N GLY A 135 -1.91 15.73 19.53
CA GLY A 135 -2.68 16.95 19.30
C GLY A 135 -2.85 17.28 17.79
N LYS A 136 -2.50 16.36 16.90
CA LYS A 136 -2.57 16.55 15.44
C LYS A 136 -3.49 15.51 14.82
N THR A 137 -4.23 15.91 13.80
CA THR A 137 -5.02 14.98 13.03
C THR A 137 -4.11 14.05 12.20
N PRO A 138 -4.54 12.83 11.87
CA PRO A 138 -3.78 11.94 10.97
C PRO A 138 -3.41 12.58 9.64
N SER A 139 -4.27 13.42 9.06
CA SER A 139 -3.96 14.15 7.82
C SER A 139 -2.86 15.20 8.00
N ALA A 140 -2.79 15.86 9.15
CA ALA A 140 -1.70 16.80 9.46
C ALA A 140 -0.36 16.07 9.57
N LEU A 141 -0.34 14.90 10.22
CA LEU A 141 0.88 14.07 10.28
C LEU A 141 1.29 13.54 8.91
N TYR A 142 0.34 13.19 8.05
CA TYR A 142 0.67 12.79 6.69
C TYR A 142 1.35 13.92 5.89
N LYS A 143 0.87 15.17 6.04
CA LYS A 143 1.54 16.34 5.44
C LYS A 143 2.99 16.51 5.91
N GLU A 144 3.30 16.15 7.16
CA GLU A 144 4.69 16.14 7.64
C GLU A 144 5.53 15.06 6.93
N LEU A 145 4.96 13.87 6.69
CA LEU A 145 5.62 12.83 5.90
C LEU A 145 5.85 13.28 4.45
N GLU A 146 4.88 13.98 3.84
CA GLU A 146 5.04 14.54 2.49
C GLU A 146 6.14 15.59 2.43
N GLN A 147 6.30 16.43 3.45
CA GLN A 147 7.37 17.42 3.52
C GLN A 147 8.75 16.76 3.62
N GLU A 148 8.86 15.64 4.30
CA GLU A 148 10.10 14.90 4.46
C GLU A 148 10.48 14.04 3.26
N PHE A 149 9.50 13.33 2.67
CA PHE A 149 9.73 12.28 1.68
C PHE A 149 9.25 12.60 0.27
N GLY A 150 8.56 13.71 0.09
CA GLY A 150 7.84 14.06 -1.14
C GLY A 150 6.39 13.58 -1.12
N SER A 151 5.56 14.17 -1.98
CA SER A 151 4.12 13.89 -2.08
C SER A 151 3.85 12.89 -3.20
N PRO A 152 3.60 11.61 -2.91
CA PRO A 152 3.27 10.64 -3.93
C PRO A 152 1.83 10.85 -4.43
N ILE A 153 1.66 10.70 -5.73
CA ILE A 153 0.35 10.63 -6.35
C ILE A 153 0.09 9.18 -6.72
N TYR A 154 -0.96 8.63 -6.14
CA TYR A 154 -1.38 7.24 -6.32
C TYR A 154 -2.63 7.16 -7.19
N LYS A 155 -2.64 6.22 -8.16
CA LYS A 155 -3.78 6.01 -9.05
C LYS A 155 -4.02 4.52 -9.29
N ARG A 156 -5.30 4.12 -9.36
CA ARG A 156 -5.72 2.80 -9.84
C ARG A 156 -6.59 2.95 -11.07
N LEU A 157 -6.36 2.10 -12.04
CA LEU A 157 -7.11 2.01 -13.28
C LEU A 157 -7.62 0.58 -13.45
N ASP A 158 -8.80 0.44 -13.97
CA ASP A 158 -9.39 -0.83 -14.36
C ASP A 158 -9.53 -0.84 -15.89
N ALA A 159 -9.07 -1.91 -16.54
CA ALA A 159 -9.13 -2.05 -18.00
C ALA A 159 -9.74 -3.41 -18.38
N PRO A 160 -10.60 -3.49 -19.41
CA PRO A 160 -11.19 -4.74 -19.87
C PRO A 160 -10.12 -5.77 -20.26
N ALA A 161 -10.33 -7.03 -19.91
CA ALA A 161 -9.44 -8.12 -20.30
C ALA A 161 -10.21 -9.43 -20.47
N SER A 162 -9.99 -10.11 -21.61
CA SER A 162 -10.47 -11.45 -21.84
C SER A 162 -9.78 -12.46 -20.90
N SER A 163 -10.36 -13.65 -20.75
CA SER A 163 -9.76 -14.73 -19.98
C SER A 163 -8.37 -15.12 -20.49
N GLY A 164 -8.15 -15.08 -21.81
CA GLY A 164 -6.84 -15.33 -22.43
C GLY A 164 -5.81 -14.28 -22.05
N GLN A 165 -6.16 -13.00 -22.06
CA GLN A 165 -5.29 -11.90 -21.64
C GLN A 165 -4.97 -11.98 -20.14
N LYS A 166 -5.96 -12.28 -19.30
CA LYS A 166 -5.76 -12.51 -17.86
C LYS A 166 -4.80 -13.67 -17.60
N SER A 167 -4.90 -14.76 -18.38
CA SER A 167 -4.00 -15.90 -18.27
C SER A 167 -2.56 -15.55 -18.69
N ARG A 168 -2.38 -14.81 -19.80
CA ARG A 168 -1.07 -14.32 -20.21
C ARG A 168 -0.43 -13.42 -19.16
N LEU A 169 -1.20 -12.46 -18.59
CA LEU A 169 -0.71 -11.58 -17.54
C LEU A 169 -0.25 -12.35 -16.29
N LYS A 170 -0.97 -13.43 -15.92
CA LYS A 170 -0.57 -14.31 -14.80
C LYS A 170 0.71 -15.10 -15.08
N ALA A 171 0.94 -15.46 -16.33
CA ALA A 171 2.06 -16.29 -16.75
C ALA A 171 3.34 -15.49 -17.09
N LEU A 172 3.29 -14.15 -17.00
CA LEU A 172 4.43 -13.31 -17.33
C LEU A 172 5.67 -13.64 -16.50
N SER A 173 6.81 -13.60 -17.17
CA SER A 173 8.12 -13.55 -16.55
C SER A 173 8.72 -12.13 -16.65
N ALA A 174 9.66 -11.81 -15.77
CA ALA A 174 10.36 -10.53 -15.82
C ALA A 174 11.11 -10.33 -17.16
N SER A 175 11.52 -11.41 -17.80
CA SER A 175 12.23 -11.39 -19.10
C SER A 175 11.34 -11.03 -20.29
N ASP A 176 10.01 -11.08 -20.15
CA ASP A 176 9.07 -10.68 -21.20
C ASP A 176 9.01 -9.14 -21.33
N VAL A 177 9.38 -8.42 -20.28
CA VAL A 177 9.47 -6.96 -20.27
C VAL A 177 10.79 -6.52 -20.89
N LYS A 178 10.77 -6.12 -22.17
CA LYS A 178 11.96 -5.71 -22.92
C LYS A 178 12.38 -4.26 -22.68
N ALA A 179 11.50 -3.43 -22.12
CA ALA A 179 11.82 -2.04 -21.83
C ALA A 179 12.90 -1.92 -20.73
N ASP A 180 13.81 -0.98 -20.90
CA ASP A 180 14.86 -0.66 -19.93
C ASP A 180 14.59 0.68 -19.20
N THR A 181 13.61 1.45 -19.72
CA THR A 181 13.17 2.71 -19.13
C THR A 181 11.65 2.73 -18.98
N LEU A 182 11.15 3.50 -18.01
CA LEU A 182 9.75 3.74 -17.75
C LEU A 182 9.58 5.18 -17.27
N ALA A 183 8.69 5.94 -17.90
CA ALA A 183 8.44 7.35 -17.61
C ALA A 183 9.72 8.22 -17.59
N GLY A 184 10.67 7.92 -18.50
CA GLY A 184 11.94 8.63 -18.62
C GLY A 184 13.01 8.25 -17.59
N GLU A 185 12.74 7.25 -16.74
CA GLU A 185 13.68 6.76 -15.72
C GLU A 185 14.15 5.33 -16.04
N PRO A 186 15.37 4.94 -15.64
CA PRO A 186 15.81 3.56 -15.71
C PRO A 186 14.91 2.64 -14.86
N ILE A 187 14.58 1.47 -15.40
CA ILE A 187 13.87 0.44 -14.65
C ILE A 187 14.86 -0.22 -13.67
N LEU A 188 14.55 -0.15 -12.39
CA LEU A 188 15.34 -0.75 -11.32
C LEU A 188 14.94 -2.21 -11.06
N GLN A 189 13.64 -2.52 -11.17
CA GLN A 189 13.11 -3.86 -10.90
C GLN A 189 11.96 -4.22 -11.83
N LYS A 190 11.92 -5.48 -12.25
CA LYS A 190 10.82 -6.12 -12.98
C LYS A 190 10.41 -7.36 -12.18
N LEU A 191 9.28 -7.31 -11.48
CA LEU A 191 8.89 -8.31 -10.50
C LEU A 191 7.65 -9.08 -10.95
N THR A 192 7.74 -10.40 -10.92
CA THR A 192 6.62 -11.35 -11.05
C THR A 192 6.44 -12.19 -9.77
N HIS A 193 7.36 -12.04 -8.81
CA HIS A 193 7.31 -12.61 -7.46
C HIS A 193 7.52 -11.49 -6.43
N ALA A 194 6.85 -11.62 -5.30
CA ALA A 194 6.92 -10.61 -4.24
C ALA A 194 8.24 -10.73 -3.46
N PRO A 195 8.98 -9.62 -3.24
CA PRO A 195 10.28 -9.66 -2.59
C PRO A 195 10.25 -10.24 -1.15
N GLY A 196 9.14 -10.07 -0.45
CA GLY A 196 9.02 -10.46 0.96
C GLY A 196 8.83 -11.94 1.22
N ASN A 197 8.38 -12.74 0.23
CA ASN A 197 8.08 -14.16 0.42
C ASN A 197 8.24 -15.03 -0.83
N ASP A 198 8.78 -14.48 -1.90
CA ASP A 198 8.97 -15.14 -3.20
C ASP A 198 7.69 -15.75 -3.80
N ALA A 199 6.52 -15.33 -3.34
CA ALA A 199 5.25 -15.79 -3.88
C ALA A 199 4.92 -15.07 -5.20
N ALA A 200 4.39 -15.83 -6.17
CA ALA A 200 3.95 -15.27 -7.44
C ALA A 200 2.89 -14.19 -7.24
N ILE A 201 3.10 -13.02 -7.82
CA ILE A 201 2.13 -11.90 -7.75
C ILE A 201 0.96 -12.09 -8.72
N GLY A 202 1.07 -13.03 -9.65
CA GLY A 202 0.07 -13.28 -10.67
C GLY A 202 -0.09 -12.11 -11.65
N GLY A 203 0.99 -11.40 -11.93
CA GLY A 203 1.07 -10.21 -12.74
C GLY A 203 2.48 -9.65 -12.79
N LEU A 204 2.60 -8.36 -13.01
CA LEU A 204 3.87 -7.66 -13.18
C LEU A 204 3.91 -6.41 -12.31
N LYS A 205 5.04 -6.17 -11.62
CA LYS A 205 5.37 -4.85 -11.05
C LYS A 205 6.68 -4.36 -11.65
N VAL A 206 6.70 -3.11 -12.09
CA VAL A 206 7.91 -2.44 -12.61
C VAL A 206 8.19 -1.21 -11.74
N VAL A 207 9.42 -1.08 -11.30
CA VAL A 207 9.84 -0.03 -10.35
C VAL A 207 10.96 0.80 -10.97
N THR A 208 10.84 2.12 -10.83
CA THR A 208 11.88 3.13 -11.11
C THR A 208 12.26 3.83 -9.82
N GLU A 209 13.12 4.84 -9.88
CA GLU A 209 13.53 5.60 -8.69
C GLU A 209 12.36 6.37 -8.06
N ASN A 210 11.53 7.04 -8.88
CA ASN A 210 10.48 7.93 -8.40
C ASN A 210 9.05 7.45 -8.71
N GLY A 211 8.90 6.23 -9.20
CA GLY A 211 7.58 5.69 -9.49
C GLY A 211 7.57 4.19 -9.71
N TRP A 212 6.38 3.65 -9.75
CA TRP A 212 6.17 2.24 -10.07
C TRP A 212 4.77 2.05 -10.66
N PHE A 213 4.60 0.97 -11.40
CA PHE A 213 3.27 0.41 -11.66
C PHE A 213 3.23 -1.07 -11.34
N ALA A 214 2.02 -1.56 -11.04
CA ALA A 214 1.74 -2.98 -10.91
C ALA A 214 0.46 -3.31 -11.70
N ALA A 215 0.52 -4.32 -12.56
CA ALA A 215 -0.61 -4.81 -13.33
C ALA A 215 -0.96 -6.24 -12.92
N ARG A 216 -2.23 -6.49 -12.61
CA ARG A 216 -2.72 -7.80 -12.20
C ARG A 216 -4.14 -8.06 -12.67
N PRO A 217 -4.51 -9.29 -13.09
CA PRO A 217 -5.88 -9.62 -13.46
C PRO A 217 -6.80 -9.61 -12.23
N SER A 218 -8.05 -9.22 -12.43
CA SER A 218 -9.10 -9.44 -11.46
C SER A 218 -9.43 -10.93 -11.35
N GLY A 219 -9.65 -11.41 -10.12
CA GLY A 219 -10.08 -12.79 -9.89
C GLY A 219 -11.56 -13.03 -10.21
N THR A 220 -12.39 -11.99 -10.14
CA THR A 220 -13.86 -12.08 -10.18
C THR A 220 -14.49 -11.36 -11.38
N GLU A 221 -13.75 -10.45 -12.03
CA GLU A 221 -14.25 -9.60 -13.11
C GLU A 221 -13.40 -9.76 -14.37
N ASP A 222 -13.97 -9.44 -15.53
CA ASP A 222 -13.26 -9.47 -16.82
C ASP A 222 -12.48 -8.18 -17.07
N ILE A 223 -11.60 -7.87 -16.11
CA ILE A 223 -10.69 -6.74 -16.12
C ILE A 223 -9.31 -7.13 -15.60
N TYR A 224 -8.31 -6.32 -15.93
CA TYR A 224 -7.09 -6.22 -15.15
C TYR A 224 -6.99 -4.84 -14.50
N LYS A 225 -6.26 -4.78 -13.39
CA LYS A 225 -6.07 -3.56 -12.61
C LYS A 225 -4.62 -3.11 -12.77
N ILE A 226 -4.44 -1.81 -13.04
CA ILE A 226 -3.13 -1.17 -13.00
C ILE A 226 -3.12 -0.22 -11.80
N TYR A 227 -2.15 -0.40 -10.94
CA TYR A 227 -1.83 0.49 -9.83
C TYR A 227 -0.57 1.27 -10.19
N LEU A 228 -0.56 2.56 -9.91
CA LEU A 228 0.56 3.43 -10.23
C LEU A 228 0.82 4.39 -9.06
N GLU A 229 2.07 4.73 -8.87
CA GLU A 229 2.48 5.77 -7.94
C GLU A 229 3.65 6.55 -8.50
N SER A 230 3.64 7.87 -8.31
CA SER A 230 4.73 8.77 -8.71
C SER A 230 5.01 9.79 -7.63
N PHE A 231 6.30 10.01 -7.32
CA PHE A 231 6.80 11.09 -6.46
C PHE A 231 7.21 12.35 -7.25
N LYS A 232 7.01 12.37 -8.58
CA LYS A 232 7.38 13.49 -9.47
C LYS A 232 6.18 14.27 -10.03
N GLY A 233 5.02 14.17 -9.38
CA GLY A 233 3.84 14.94 -9.74
C GLY A 233 3.02 14.35 -10.89
N GLU A 234 1.98 15.10 -11.30
CA GLU A 234 0.95 14.65 -12.23
C GLU A 234 1.48 14.36 -13.65
N GLU A 235 2.41 15.15 -14.16
CA GLU A 235 2.96 14.95 -15.51
C GLU A 235 3.73 13.62 -15.61
N HIS A 236 4.54 13.32 -14.60
CA HIS A 236 5.26 12.05 -14.53
C HIS A 236 4.30 10.88 -14.34
N LEU A 237 3.25 11.02 -13.51
CA LEU A 237 2.22 9.99 -13.33
C LEU A 237 1.48 9.73 -14.65
N ALA A 238 1.14 10.76 -15.42
CA ALA A 238 0.46 10.61 -16.71
C ALA A 238 1.34 9.88 -17.74
N LEU A 239 2.64 10.18 -17.77
CA LEU A 239 3.60 9.46 -18.61
C LEU A 239 3.73 8.01 -18.18
N LEU A 240 3.87 7.78 -16.88
CA LEU A 240 3.92 6.44 -16.27
C LEU A 240 2.67 5.61 -16.64
N GLU A 241 1.49 6.19 -16.55
CA GLU A 241 0.23 5.54 -16.94
C GLU A 241 0.23 5.14 -18.41
N LYS A 242 0.60 6.07 -19.29
CA LYS A 242 0.65 5.83 -20.75
C LYS A 242 1.60 4.68 -21.10
N GLU A 243 2.79 4.69 -20.52
CA GLU A 243 3.81 3.70 -20.80
C GLU A 243 3.50 2.35 -20.14
N ALA A 244 2.94 2.34 -18.93
CA ALA A 244 2.47 1.12 -18.26
C ALA A 244 1.40 0.40 -19.08
N LYS A 245 0.38 1.13 -19.59
CA LYS A 245 -0.64 0.57 -20.48
C LYS A 245 -0.02 -0.05 -21.74
N LYS A 246 0.84 0.71 -22.43
CA LYS A 246 1.54 0.23 -23.64
C LYS A 246 2.36 -1.04 -23.37
N LEU A 247 3.06 -1.07 -22.23
CA LEU A 247 3.87 -2.23 -21.86
C LEU A 247 2.98 -3.43 -21.57
N VAL A 248 1.93 -3.29 -20.77
CA VAL A 248 0.99 -4.37 -20.46
C VAL A 248 0.34 -4.88 -21.73
N ASP A 249 -0.17 -4.00 -22.60
CA ASP A 249 -0.80 -4.38 -23.86
C ASP A 249 0.16 -5.18 -24.76
N SER A 250 1.44 -4.81 -24.81
CA SER A 250 2.44 -5.51 -25.63
C SER A 250 2.73 -6.95 -25.19
N VAL A 251 2.48 -7.27 -23.91
CA VAL A 251 2.74 -8.61 -23.34
C VAL A 251 1.48 -9.47 -23.20
N ILE A 252 0.29 -8.88 -23.26
CA ILE A 252 -0.99 -9.61 -23.18
C ILE A 252 -1.74 -9.71 -24.52
N SER A 253 -1.23 -9.06 -25.58
CA SER A 253 -1.81 -9.09 -26.94
C SER A 253 -1.73 -10.44 -27.61
#